data_00b9a3ca4e9ca0da392dfbd7135eb867
#
_entry.id   00b9a3ca4e9ca0da392dfbd7135eb867
#
_cell.length_a   1.000
_cell.length_b   1.000
_cell.length_c   1.000
_cell.angle_alpha   90.00
_cell.angle_beta   90.00
_cell.angle_gamma   90.00
#
_symmetry.space_group_name_H-M   'P 1'
#
loop_
_entity.id
_entity.type
_entity.pdbx_description
1 polymer ?
#
loop_
_entity_poly.entity_id
_entity_poly.type
_entity_poly.pdbx_seq_one_letter_code
_entity_poly.pdbx_strand_id
1 'polypeptide(L)'
;DDEPLTHEKLAPVQAVLKADDKEQAFEMCEKMLKLGAGHTAAIHTNNQELVREYGVRMHACRIIWNQPSSLGGIGDIYNAIAPSLTLGCGSYGGNSVSGNVQAVNLVNIKRIARRNNNMQWFKIPAKTYFEPNAIKYLRDMYGIEKAVIVCDKVMEQLGIVDKIIDQLRARSNRVTFRIIDYVEPEPSDRKSVV
;
A
#
# COMPACT_ATOMS: atom_id res chain seq x y z
N ASP A 1 -11.51 12.87 -30.87
CA ASP A 1 -11.37 14.07 -31.67
C ASP A 1 -10.12 14.79 -31.21
N ASP A 2 -9.15 14.90 -32.10
CA ASP A 2 -7.84 15.48 -31.81
C ASP A 2 -7.91 17.00 -32.12
N GLU A 3 -8.61 17.72 -31.23
CA GLU A 3 -8.75 19.18 -31.36
C GLU A 3 -7.50 19.87 -30.78
N PRO A 4 -6.65 20.51 -31.62
CA PRO A 4 -5.39 21.10 -31.17
C PRO A 4 -5.56 22.14 -30.06
N LEU A 5 -6.71 22.82 -30.00
CA LEU A 5 -7.00 23.82 -28.97
C LEU A 5 -7.18 23.21 -27.55
N THR A 6 -7.33 21.89 -27.43
CA THR A 6 -7.40 21.22 -26.15
C THR A 6 -6.02 20.86 -25.58
N HIS A 7 -4.97 20.91 -26.39
CA HIS A 7 -3.60 20.67 -25.98
C HIS A 7 -3.06 21.77 -25.07
N GLU A 8 -1.99 21.48 -24.34
CA GLU A 8 -1.29 22.48 -23.55
C GLU A 8 -0.81 23.65 -24.42
N LYS A 9 -1.11 24.84 -23.95
CA LYS A 9 -0.67 26.08 -24.59
C LYS A 9 0.15 26.88 -23.60
N LEU A 10 1.44 27.04 -23.84
CA LEU A 10 2.34 27.84 -23.02
C LEU A 10 2.13 29.35 -23.28
N ALA A 11 0.89 29.80 -23.25
CA ALA A 11 0.44 31.16 -23.54
C ALA A 11 -0.82 31.45 -22.70
N PRO A 12 -1.18 32.73 -22.48
CA PRO A 12 -2.39 33.11 -21.76
C PRO A 12 -3.66 32.87 -22.61
N VAL A 13 -3.82 31.66 -23.12
CA VAL A 13 -4.96 31.22 -23.95
C VAL A 13 -5.55 29.96 -23.28
N GLN A 14 -6.84 30.02 -22.97
CA GLN A 14 -7.57 28.93 -22.36
C GLN A 14 -8.66 28.40 -23.31
N ALA A 15 -8.74 27.10 -23.50
CA ALA A 15 -9.87 26.45 -24.13
C ALA A 15 -11.01 26.31 -23.12
N VAL A 16 -12.22 26.65 -23.52
CA VAL A 16 -13.44 26.48 -22.75
C VAL A 16 -14.34 25.51 -23.52
N LEU A 17 -14.66 24.39 -22.90
CA LEU A 17 -15.52 23.36 -23.46
C LEU A 17 -16.79 23.27 -22.60
N LYS A 18 -17.92 23.08 -23.27
CA LYS A 18 -19.20 22.85 -22.62
C LYS A 18 -19.47 21.35 -22.58
N ALA A 19 -19.86 20.83 -21.41
CA ALA A 19 -20.38 19.49 -21.24
C ALA A 19 -21.87 19.52 -20.93
N ASP A 20 -22.63 18.56 -21.39
CA ASP A 20 -24.07 18.49 -21.19
C ASP A 20 -24.40 17.90 -19.80
N ASP A 21 -23.52 17.05 -19.27
CA ASP A 21 -23.67 16.45 -17.95
C ASP A 21 -22.31 16.22 -17.27
N LYS A 22 -22.36 15.71 -16.04
CA LYS A 22 -21.20 15.38 -15.22
C LYS A 22 -20.29 14.35 -15.89
N GLU A 23 -20.87 13.31 -16.45
CA GLU A 23 -20.10 12.19 -17.00
C GLU A 23 -19.31 12.63 -18.22
N GLN A 24 -19.94 13.36 -19.11
CA GLN A 24 -19.27 13.95 -20.27
C GLN A 24 -18.15 14.91 -19.86
N ALA A 25 -18.37 15.72 -18.80
CA ALA A 25 -17.34 16.61 -18.28
C ALA A 25 -16.12 15.84 -17.78
N PHE A 26 -16.34 14.74 -17.06
CA PHE A 26 -15.27 13.91 -16.53
C PHE A 26 -14.50 13.21 -17.65
N GLU A 27 -15.19 12.65 -18.64
CA GLU A 27 -14.54 12.03 -19.81
C GLU A 27 -13.68 13.03 -20.58
N MET A 28 -14.16 14.26 -20.76
CA MET A 28 -13.39 15.35 -21.40
C MET A 28 -12.11 15.64 -20.59
N CYS A 29 -12.23 15.77 -19.27
CA CYS A 29 -11.07 16.00 -18.39
C CYS A 29 -10.07 14.84 -18.46
N GLU A 30 -10.52 13.59 -18.43
CA GLU A 30 -9.67 12.41 -18.55
C GLU A 30 -8.89 12.38 -19.88
N LYS A 31 -9.57 12.75 -20.98
CA LYS A 31 -8.92 12.85 -22.30
C LYS A 31 -7.86 13.95 -22.33
N MET A 32 -8.18 15.13 -21.78
CA MET A 32 -7.24 16.26 -21.72
C MET A 32 -6.03 15.97 -20.83
N LEU A 33 -6.23 15.28 -19.71
CA LEU A 33 -5.14 14.91 -18.78
C LEU A 33 -4.09 13.97 -19.41
N LYS A 34 -4.47 13.17 -20.40
CA LYS A 34 -3.51 12.34 -21.15
C LYS A 34 -2.45 13.16 -21.86
N LEU A 35 -2.79 14.39 -22.25
CA LEU A 35 -1.89 15.32 -22.91
C LEU A 35 -1.05 16.13 -21.90
N GLY A 36 -1.51 16.26 -20.65
CA GLY A 36 -0.89 17.05 -19.58
C GLY A 36 0.00 16.26 -18.61
N ALA A 37 0.31 15.01 -18.91
CA ALA A 37 1.21 14.15 -18.12
C ALA A 37 0.91 14.08 -16.61
N GLY A 38 -0.33 14.24 -16.19
CA GLY A 38 -0.78 13.98 -14.82
C GLY A 38 -0.32 14.97 -13.75
N HIS A 39 -0.05 16.22 -14.11
CA HIS A 39 0.44 17.22 -13.16
C HIS A 39 -0.67 17.67 -12.19
N THR A 40 -1.67 18.39 -12.65
CA THR A 40 -2.70 19.01 -11.81
C THR A 40 -4.05 19.01 -12.51
N ALA A 41 -5.11 18.67 -11.78
CA ALA A 41 -6.48 18.83 -12.19
C ALA A 41 -7.25 19.65 -11.15
N ALA A 42 -8.13 20.55 -11.59
CA ALA A 42 -8.91 21.41 -10.70
C ALA A 42 -10.41 21.17 -10.87
N ILE A 43 -11.13 21.27 -9.77
CA ILE A 43 -12.59 21.20 -9.74
C ILE A 43 -13.16 22.33 -8.89
N HIS A 44 -14.21 22.96 -9.39
CA HIS A 44 -14.95 24.01 -8.69
C HIS A 44 -16.37 23.53 -8.42
N THR A 45 -16.67 23.22 -7.16
CA THR A 45 -17.98 22.71 -6.75
C THR A 45 -18.14 22.80 -5.22
N ASN A 46 -19.39 22.83 -4.74
CA ASN A 46 -19.72 22.73 -3.32
C ASN A 46 -20.08 21.27 -2.91
N ASN A 47 -20.11 20.35 -3.88
CA ASN A 47 -20.46 18.95 -3.61
C ASN A 47 -19.18 18.13 -3.32
N GLN A 48 -19.01 17.73 -2.04
CA GLN A 48 -17.86 16.95 -1.60
C GLN A 48 -17.78 15.55 -2.21
N GLU A 49 -18.91 14.92 -2.49
CA GLU A 49 -18.94 13.60 -3.13
C GLU A 49 -18.41 13.69 -4.55
N LEU A 50 -18.79 14.74 -5.26
CA LEU A 50 -18.29 15.02 -6.61
C LEU A 50 -16.78 15.26 -6.61
N VAL A 51 -16.24 15.95 -5.59
CA VAL A 51 -14.79 16.14 -5.44
C VAL A 51 -14.05 14.81 -5.24
N ARG A 52 -14.62 13.92 -4.43
CA ARG A 52 -14.03 12.58 -4.20
C ARG A 52 -14.06 11.74 -5.46
N GLU A 53 -15.18 11.72 -6.17
CA GLU A 53 -15.32 11.00 -7.43
C GLU A 53 -14.33 11.53 -8.48
N TYR A 54 -14.25 12.85 -8.63
CA TYR A 54 -13.28 13.51 -9.51
C TYR A 54 -11.83 13.13 -9.14
N GLY A 55 -11.51 13.17 -7.84
CA GLY A 55 -10.17 12.84 -7.36
C GLY A 55 -9.75 11.40 -7.62
N VAL A 56 -10.70 10.45 -7.63
CA VAL A 56 -10.42 9.04 -7.96
C VAL A 56 -10.24 8.85 -9.47
N ARG A 57 -11.02 9.55 -10.29
CA ARG A 57 -11.01 9.37 -11.74
C ARG A 57 -9.87 10.11 -12.45
N MET A 58 -9.51 11.30 -11.97
CA MET A 58 -8.50 12.13 -12.64
C MET A 58 -7.09 11.60 -12.38
N HIS A 59 -6.39 11.27 -13.46
CA HIS A 59 -5.00 10.80 -13.41
C HIS A 59 -4.03 11.98 -13.25
N ALA A 60 -4.11 12.64 -12.09
CA ALA A 60 -3.26 13.78 -11.74
C ALA A 60 -2.74 13.64 -10.31
N CYS A 61 -1.51 14.07 -10.06
CA CYS A 61 -0.90 14.02 -8.73
C CYS A 61 -1.47 15.05 -7.75
N ARG A 62 -2.06 16.14 -8.28
CA ARG A 62 -2.69 17.18 -7.46
C ARG A 62 -4.09 17.44 -7.94
N ILE A 63 -5.05 17.25 -7.07
CA ILE A 63 -6.45 17.61 -7.26
C ILE A 63 -6.72 18.89 -6.48
N ILE A 64 -7.04 19.96 -7.19
CA ILE A 64 -7.22 21.29 -6.61
C ILE A 64 -8.71 21.61 -6.55
N TRP A 65 -9.20 21.90 -5.36
CA TRP A 65 -10.60 22.15 -5.09
C TRP A 65 -10.88 23.63 -4.78
N ASN A 66 -11.74 24.28 -5.58
CA ASN A 66 -12.16 25.67 -5.43
C ASN A 66 -11.02 26.70 -5.35
N GLN A 67 -9.95 26.48 -6.08
CA GLN A 67 -8.80 27.38 -6.13
C GLN A 67 -8.21 27.39 -7.55
N PRO A 68 -7.43 28.44 -7.90
CA PRO A 68 -6.76 28.52 -9.20
C PRO A 68 -5.81 27.33 -9.40
N SER A 69 -5.88 26.68 -10.56
CA SER A 69 -5.09 25.50 -10.86
C SER A 69 -3.59 25.72 -10.72
N SER A 70 -3.06 26.81 -11.27
CA SER A 70 -1.63 27.11 -11.26
C SER A 70 -1.11 27.38 -9.84
N LEU A 71 -1.67 28.35 -9.14
CA LEU A 71 -1.24 28.73 -7.79
C LEU A 71 -1.57 27.65 -6.76
N GLY A 72 -2.74 27.04 -6.85
CA GLY A 72 -3.11 25.92 -5.99
C GLY A 72 -2.22 24.69 -6.22
N GLY A 73 -1.84 24.43 -7.46
CA GLY A 73 -0.94 23.34 -7.83
C GLY A 73 0.51 23.54 -7.34
N ILE A 74 0.99 24.75 -7.18
CA ILE A 74 2.29 25.03 -6.55
C ILE A 74 2.26 24.65 -5.07
N GLY A 75 1.14 24.89 -4.38
CA GLY A 75 0.99 24.66 -2.94
C GLY A 75 1.29 25.89 -2.09
N ASP A 76 1.00 25.83 -0.80
CA ASP A 76 1.20 26.82 0.26
C ASP A 76 0.30 28.07 0.19
N ILE A 77 0.03 28.63 -0.96
CA ILE A 77 -0.70 29.91 -1.07
C ILE A 77 -2.19 29.75 -0.68
N TYR A 78 -2.86 28.70 -1.14
CA TYR A 78 -4.30 28.45 -0.91
C TYR A 78 -4.60 27.14 -0.18
N ASN A 79 -3.58 26.33 0.11
CA ASN A 79 -3.74 25.02 0.70
C ASN A 79 -2.48 24.61 1.48
N ALA A 80 -2.55 23.48 2.20
CA ALA A 80 -1.45 22.96 3.00
C ALA A 80 -0.52 21.99 2.24
N ILE A 81 -0.60 21.94 0.91
CA ILE A 81 0.31 21.12 0.10
C ILE A 81 1.70 21.76 0.14
N ALA A 82 2.74 20.96 0.40
CA ALA A 82 4.11 21.45 0.37
C ALA A 82 4.45 22.10 -0.98
N PRO A 83 5.05 23.30 -0.99
CA PRO A 83 5.38 24.00 -2.22
C PRO A 83 6.25 23.17 -3.15
N SER A 84 5.93 23.19 -4.44
CA SER A 84 6.68 22.47 -5.46
C SER A 84 6.76 23.29 -6.73
N LEU A 85 7.98 23.66 -7.13
CA LEU A 85 8.27 24.31 -8.40
C LEU A 85 8.73 23.29 -9.46
N THR A 86 9.23 22.14 -9.02
CA THR A 86 9.65 21.00 -9.85
C THR A 86 8.83 19.78 -9.46
N LEU A 87 7.56 19.76 -9.80
CA LEU A 87 6.66 18.69 -9.45
C LEU A 87 6.91 17.43 -10.30
N GLY A 88 7.25 16.32 -9.63
CA GLY A 88 7.15 15.00 -10.25
C GLY A 88 5.68 14.58 -10.37
N CYS A 89 5.29 14.08 -11.53
CA CYS A 89 3.91 13.67 -11.80
C CYS A 89 3.62 12.20 -11.46
N GLY A 90 4.49 11.55 -10.70
CA GLY A 90 4.35 10.14 -10.33
C GLY A 90 4.23 9.21 -11.53
N SER A 91 3.59 8.07 -11.34
CA SER A 91 3.39 7.07 -12.40
C SER A 91 2.55 7.58 -13.57
N TYR A 92 1.66 8.54 -13.34
CA TYR A 92 0.85 9.16 -14.41
C TYR A 92 1.69 9.87 -15.46
N GLY A 93 2.79 10.51 -15.05
CA GLY A 93 3.74 11.18 -15.92
C GLY A 93 5.02 10.37 -16.19
N GLY A 94 5.05 9.08 -15.85
CA GLY A 94 6.24 8.25 -16.02
C GLY A 94 7.38 8.59 -15.05
N ASN A 95 7.07 9.25 -13.92
CA ASN A 95 8.03 9.70 -12.92
C ASN A 95 8.03 8.77 -11.70
N SER A 96 9.17 8.65 -11.02
CA SER A 96 9.29 7.92 -9.76
C SER A 96 8.93 8.76 -8.52
N VAL A 97 8.68 10.07 -8.71
CA VAL A 97 8.37 11.04 -7.65
C VAL A 97 7.06 11.72 -7.95
N SER A 98 6.18 11.85 -6.96
CA SER A 98 4.88 12.55 -7.04
C SER A 98 4.84 13.86 -6.24
N GLY A 99 5.96 14.39 -5.87
CA GLY A 99 6.12 15.64 -5.12
C GLY A 99 7.24 16.50 -5.70
N ASN A 100 7.69 17.49 -4.93
CA ASN A 100 8.83 18.33 -5.34
C ASN A 100 10.10 17.50 -5.52
N VAL A 101 10.75 17.61 -6.67
CA VAL A 101 12.03 16.95 -6.93
C VAL A 101 13.13 17.67 -6.17
N GLN A 102 13.77 16.95 -5.26
CA GLN A 102 14.83 17.46 -4.38
C GLN A 102 16.14 16.69 -4.61
N ALA A 103 17.24 17.21 -4.08
CA ALA A 103 18.55 16.58 -4.19
C ALA A 103 18.57 15.11 -3.72
N VAL A 104 17.78 14.77 -2.69
CA VAL A 104 17.63 13.39 -2.20
C VAL A 104 17.08 12.42 -3.27
N ASN A 105 16.31 12.91 -4.22
CA ASN A 105 15.75 12.09 -5.31
C ASN A 105 16.79 11.77 -6.39
N LEU A 106 17.91 12.51 -6.40
CA LEU A 106 19.01 12.32 -7.34
C LEU A 106 20.18 11.51 -6.74
N VAL A 107 20.06 11.11 -5.46
CA VAL A 107 21.12 10.40 -4.74
C VAL A 107 20.82 8.92 -4.69
N ASN A 108 21.78 8.10 -5.11
CA ASN A 108 21.75 6.65 -4.90
C ASN A 108 22.24 6.30 -3.49
N ILE A 109 21.32 5.86 -2.65
CA ILE A 109 21.65 5.42 -1.29
C ILE A 109 22.23 4.00 -1.36
N LYS A 110 23.52 3.85 -1.00
CA LYS A 110 24.14 2.55 -0.79
C LYS A 110 24.14 2.20 0.69
N ARG A 111 23.74 1.00 1.02
CA ARG A 111 23.76 0.48 2.38
C ARG A 111 24.92 -0.47 2.54
N ILE A 112 25.77 -0.24 3.54
CA ILE A 112 26.86 -1.14 3.94
C ILE A 112 26.34 -1.91 5.16
N ALA A 113 26.11 -3.21 4.99
CA ALA A 113 25.73 -4.08 6.08
C ALA A 113 26.98 -4.86 6.55
N ARG A 114 27.35 -4.65 7.82
CA ARG A 114 28.42 -5.43 8.45
C ARG A 114 27.77 -6.62 9.16
N ARG A 115 28.39 -7.80 9.01
CA ARG A 115 27.97 -8.97 9.79
C ARG A 115 28.06 -8.66 11.29
N ASN A 116 26.97 -8.84 12.00
CA ASN A 116 26.98 -8.78 13.46
C ASN A 116 27.67 -10.08 13.97
N ASN A 117 28.71 -9.92 14.80
CA ASN A 117 29.48 -11.07 15.32
C ASN A 117 28.72 -11.89 16.36
N ASN A 118 27.56 -11.44 16.83
CA ASN A 118 26.64 -12.26 17.59
C ASN A 118 26.06 -13.30 16.63
N MET A 119 26.46 -14.56 16.81
CA MET A 119 25.96 -15.67 16.00
C MET A 119 24.45 -15.82 16.23
N GLN A 120 23.67 -15.17 15.38
CA GLN A 120 22.24 -15.47 15.26
C GLN A 120 22.09 -16.63 14.29
N TRP A 121 21.62 -17.75 14.78
CA TRP A 121 21.30 -18.90 13.95
C TRP A 121 19.88 -18.74 13.44
N PHE A 122 19.74 -18.64 12.12
CA PHE A 122 18.44 -18.83 11.48
C PHE A 122 18.39 -20.26 10.94
N LYS A 123 17.60 -21.11 11.58
CA LYS A 123 17.38 -22.48 11.14
C LYS A 123 16.01 -22.58 10.47
N ILE A 124 15.99 -22.86 9.18
CA ILE A 124 14.78 -23.23 8.48
C ILE A 124 14.44 -24.68 8.86
N PRO A 125 13.16 -25.02 9.10
CA PRO A 125 12.76 -26.40 9.32
C PRO A 125 13.24 -27.31 8.20
N ALA A 126 13.75 -28.49 8.54
CA ALA A 126 14.27 -29.45 7.56
C ALA A 126 13.18 -29.96 6.60
N LYS A 127 11.93 -29.83 6.98
CA LYS A 127 10.77 -30.19 6.16
C LYS A 127 9.69 -29.13 6.27
N THR A 128 9.15 -28.70 5.14
CA THR A 128 8.00 -27.80 5.05
C THR A 128 6.97 -28.46 4.15
N TYR A 129 5.75 -28.59 4.64
CA TYR A 129 4.65 -29.23 3.93
C TYR A 129 3.71 -28.16 3.35
N PHE A 130 3.56 -28.14 2.02
CA PHE A 130 2.72 -27.19 1.29
C PHE A 130 1.61 -27.93 0.54
N GLU A 131 0.59 -28.39 1.27
CA GLU A 131 -0.57 -29.02 0.64
C GLU A 131 -1.84 -28.81 1.46
N PRO A 132 -3.01 -28.93 0.88
CA PRO A 132 -4.26 -28.92 1.62
C PRO A 132 -4.24 -29.98 2.72
N ASN A 133 -4.62 -29.58 3.93
CA ASN A 133 -4.60 -30.44 5.11
C ASN A 133 -3.21 -30.91 5.60
N ALA A 134 -2.13 -30.20 5.25
CA ALA A 134 -0.78 -30.52 5.73
C ALA A 134 -0.67 -30.69 7.26
N ILE A 135 -1.59 -30.07 8.02
CA ILE A 135 -1.70 -30.25 9.48
C ILE A 135 -1.84 -31.71 9.91
N LYS A 136 -2.34 -32.60 9.06
CA LYS A 136 -2.46 -34.04 9.35
C LYS A 136 -1.11 -34.73 9.58
N TYR A 137 -0.01 -34.20 9.03
CA TYR A 137 1.34 -34.71 9.27
C TYR A 137 1.77 -34.65 10.74
N LEU A 138 1.11 -33.83 11.58
CA LEU A 138 1.34 -33.82 13.01
C LEU A 138 1.06 -35.19 13.65
N ARG A 139 0.20 -36.04 13.06
CA ARG A 139 -0.07 -37.41 13.54
C ARG A 139 1.15 -38.32 13.37
N ASP A 140 1.86 -38.14 12.26
CA ASP A 140 2.91 -39.05 11.79
C ASP A 140 4.32 -38.58 12.16
N MET A 141 4.46 -37.42 12.80
CA MET A 141 5.75 -36.91 13.24
C MET A 141 6.33 -37.81 14.34
N TYR A 142 7.47 -38.43 14.07
CA TYR A 142 8.13 -39.35 15.02
C TYR A 142 8.79 -38.60 16.17
N GLY A 143 8.76 -39.21 17.37
CA GLY A 143 9.53 -38.72 18.52
C GLY A 143 8.94 -37.54 19.29
N ILE A 144 7.67 -37.13 19.00
CA ILE A 144 7.02 -36.06 19.76
C ILE A 144 6.31 -36.64 20.99
N GLU A 145 6.75 -36.24 22.18
CA GLU A 145 6.14 -36.57 23.46
C GLU A 145 5.52 -35.38 24.17
N LYS A 146 6.10 -34.17 23.89
CA LYS A 146 5.65 -32.90 24.44
C LYS A 146 5.55 -31.87 23.33
N ALA A 147 4.50 -31.04 23.33
CA ALA A 147 4.30 -29.97 22.42
C ALA A 147 3.94 -28.66 23.14
N VAL A 148 4.43 -27.55 22.67
CA VAL A 148 3.99 -26.22 23.09
C VAL A 148 3.33 -25.55 21.86
N ILE A 149 2.09 -25.14 22.00
CA ILE A 149 1.34 -24.41 20.99
C ILE A 149 1.40 -22.94 21.39
N VAL A 150 2.05 -22.13 20.56
CA VAL A 150 2.16 -20.69 20.77
C VAL A 150 1.28 -19.99 19.74
N CYS A 151 0.33 -19.19 20.19
CA CYS A 151 -0.62 -18.52 19.32
C CYS A 151 -1.08 -17.19 19.93
N ASP A 152 -1.74 -16.38 19.14
CA ASP A 152 -2.55 -15.27 19.61
C ASP A 152 -4.00 -15.71 19.86
N LYS A 153 -4.77 -14.86 20.49
CA LYS A 153 -6.20 -15.13 20.78
C LYS A 153 -7.06 -15.26 19.54
N VAL A 154 -6.66 -14.63 18.43
CA VAL A 154 -7.39 -14.70 17.16
C VAL A 154 -7.31 -16.10 16.57
N MET A 155 -6.14 -16.74 16.61
CA MET A 155 -5.95 -18.11 16.14
C MET A 155 -6.76 -19.12 16.96
N GLU A 156 -6.92 -18.88 18.26
CA GLU A 156 -7.77 -19.69 19.12
C GLU A 156 -9.25 -19.52 18.75
N GLN A 157 -9.73 -18.27 18.62
CA GLN A 157 -11.10 -17.96 18.23
C GLN A 157 -11.50 -18.50 16.83
N LEU A 158 -10.55 -18.56 15.91
CA LEU A 158 -10.72 -19.15 14.58
C LEU A 158 -10.74 -20.69 14.58
N GLY A 159 -10.57 -21.35 15.74
CA GLY A 159 -10.55 -22.79 15.86
C GLY A 159 -9.33 -23.46 15.23
N ILE A 160 -8.26 -22.72 14.95
CA ILE A 160 -7.02 -23.26 14.38
C ILE A 160 -6.28 -24.10 15.40
N VAL A 161 -6.28 -23.65 16.65
CA VAL A 161 -5.67 -24.36 17.80
C VAL A 161 -6.35 -25.71 18.01
N ASP A 162 -7.69 -25.77 17.93
CA ASP A 162 -8.44 -27.02 18.07
C ASP A 162 -8.06 -28.04 17.01
N LYS A 163 -7.88 -27.59 15.76
CA LYS A 163 -7.43 -28.46 14.65
C LYS A 163 -6.05 -29.07 14.94
N ILE A 164 -5.13 -28.33 15.58
CA ILE A 164 -3.81 -28.83 15.98
C ILE A 164 -3.97 -29.85 17.11
N ILE A 165 -4.77 -29.54 18.12
CA ILE A 165 -5.03 -30.40 19.26
C ILE A 165 -5.63 -31.74 18.81
N ASP A 166 -6.58 -31.71 17.88
CA ASP A 166 -7.21 -32.92 17.34
C ASP A 166 -6.19 -33.83 16.65
N GLN A 167 -5.23 -33.24 15.91
CA GLN A 167 -4.16 -34.05 15.31
C GLN A 167 -3.22 -34.63 16.36
N LEU A 168 -2.89 -33.88 17.40
CA LEU A 168 -2.05 -34.36 18.50
C LEU A 168 -2.71 -35.48 19.32
N ARG A 169 -4.02 -35.38 19.54
CA ARG A 169 -4.84 -36.42 20.22
C ARG A 169 -5.05 -37.67 19.37
N ALA A 170 -5.08 -37.54 18.06
CA ALA A 170 -5.27 -38.65 17.11
C ALA A 170 -3.99 -39.49 16.90
N ARG A 171 -2.89 -39.16 17.59
CA ARG A 171 -1.64 -39.93 17.54
C ARG A 171 -1.75 -41.28 18.27
N SER A 172 -0.96 -42.24 17.83
CA SER A 172 -0.85 -43.55 18.50
C SER A 172 -0.15 -43.46 19.86
N ASN A 173 0.75 -42.49 20.07
CA ASN A 173 1.40 -42.19 21.33
C ASN A 173 0.76 -40.97 22.01
N ARG A 174 0.71 -41.00 23.32
CA ARG A 174 0.21 -39.86 24.11
C ARG A 174 1.19 -38.70 24.07
N VAL A 175 0.71 -37.55 23.63
CA VAL A 175 1.46 -36.27 23.63
C VAL A 175 0.86 -35.36 24.68
N THR A 176 1.71 -34.84 25.57
CA THR A 176 1.31 -33.76 26.48
C THR A 176 1.54 -32.41 25.80
N PHE A 177 0.60 -31.49 25.93
CA PHE A 177 0.77 -30.18 25.31
C PHE A 177 0.36 -29.04 26.24
N ARG A 178 0.98 -27.87 26.02
CA ARG A 178 0.67 -26.60 26.69
C ARG A 178 0.36 -25.57 25.64
N ILE A 179 -0.62 -24.72 25.91
CA ILE A 179 -1.00 -23.60 25.05
C ILE A 179 -0.48 -22.30 25.68
N ILE A 180 0.11 -21.43 24.87
CA ILE A 180 0.54 -20.08 25.20
C ILE A 180 -0.22 -19.16 24.24
N ASP A 181 -1.28 -18.50 24.73
CA ASP A 181 -2.27 -17.74 23.95
C ASP A 181 -2.17 -16.22 24.07
N TYR A 182 -1.16 -15.73 24.80
CA TYR A 182 -0.97 -14.31 25.08
C TYR A 182 0.07 -13.62 24.19
N VAL A 183 0.37 -14.19 23.03
CA VAL A 183 1.27 -13.58 22.06
C VAL A 183 0.52 -12.44 21.35
N GLU A 184 1.12 -11.26 21.34
CA GLU A 184 0.58 -10.13 20.59
C GLU A 184 0.82 -10.33 19.09
N PRO A 185 -0.10 -9.84 18.21
CA PRO A 185 0.19 -9.71 16.79
C PRO A 185 1.48 -8.92 16.58
N GLU A 186 2.36 -9.37 15.69
CA GLU A 186 3.69 -8.79 15.46
C GLU A 186 4.58 -8.78 16.74
N PRO A 187 4.95 -9.95 17.25
CA PRO A 187 5.74 -10.06 18.49
C PRO A 187 7.09 -9.37 18.34
N SER A 188 7.42 -8.50 19.29
CA SER A 188 8.74 -7.87 19.36
C SER A 188 9.80 -8.86 19.89
N ASP A 189 11.07 -8.65 19.51
CA ASP A 189 12.23 -9.48 19.95
C ASP A 189 12.33 -9.66 21.46
N ARG A 190 11.79 -8.72 22.24
CA ARG A 190 11.80 -8.78 23.70
C ARG A 190 10.81 -9.78 24.31
N LYS A 191 9.80 -10.20 23.52
CA LYS A 191 8.73 -11.12 23.95
C LYS A 191 8.89 -12.53 23.39
N SER A 192 9.86 -12.75 22.51
CA SER A 192 10.13 -14.05 21.89
C SER A 192 11.01 -14.98 22.77
N VAL A 193 11.39 -14.55 23.95
CA VAL A 193 12.19 -15.36 24.89
C VAL A 193 11.23 -15.96 25.91
N VAL A 194 10.76 -17.18 25.64
CA VAL A 194 10.11 -18.07 26.57
C VAL A 194 10.94 -19.36 26.70
#